data_11d61585dfe1986446fb9fc9c57e8dd9
#
_entry.id   11d61585dfe1986446fb9fc9c57e8dd9
#
_cell.length_a   1.000
_cell.length_b   1.000
_cell.length_c   1.000
_cell.angle_alpha   90.00
_cell.angle_beta   90.00
_cell.angle_gamma   90.00
#
_symmetry.space_group_name_H-M   'P 1'
#
loop_
_entity.id
_entity.type
_entity.pdbx_description
1 polymer ?
#
loop_
_entity_poly.entity_id
_entity_poly.type
_entity_poly.pdbx_seq_one_letter_code
_entity_poly.pdbx_strand_id
1 'polypeptide(L)'
;MSSITITALVLFATTYILMMAFQKIRPYVAVASAVIFVVLGTIAAFKPDLFGADFFSLGSGNSFSYTFKAAVGEIDWNVIMMIAGTMGTVYLFIESKMPQLMSDVLISKMPNVKWAVVCMSLFAGIVSAFVDNVATVLMIAPVALALCKKLNISPVPSIICIAVSSNLQGAATLVGDTTSILLAKAANLDFSDFFVDEGKPGMFWVVEAGALVSALIILFMFRKENDKIHINDRTKVEDKFPTFLLIATVVCLIAVSFIPYKNNAAEGQFYKPEITNGLICMFFFFVGIIRELFRKNTKLVKNAFKEIDYYTIFLLTGLFVVIGGIKNAGVIDIIGNAISKVGGSSGSVFIVYTVIVWMSVILSAFIDNIPYTATMLTVIPVIAVNLGIDPKIMYYGLLCGATLGGNLTPIGASANIAGIGILRKEGHEVKATTFMKYGVPFTLAAVITGYLLIWFIWKP
;
A
#
# COMPACT_ATOMS: atom_id res chain seq x y z
N MET A 1 -20.25 13.19 -23.99
CA MET A 1 -18.95 12.49 -23.92
C MET A 1 -18.44 12.32 -25.33
N SER A 2 -17.16 12.60 -25.57
CA SER A 2 -16.54 12.38 -26.88
C SER A 2 -16.32 10.88 -27.15
N SER A 3 -16.13 10.49 -28.40
CA SER A 3 -15.91 9.10 -28.81
C SER A 3 -14.66 8.51 -28.13
N ILE A 4 -13.57 9.27 -28.08
CA ILE A 4 -12.32 8.84 -27.42
C ILE A 4 -12.50 8.70 -25.91
N THR A 5 -13.27 9.58 -25.26
CA THR A 5 -13.56 9.48 -23.82
C THR A 5 -14.33 8.21 -23.48
N ILE A 6 -15.32 7.86 -24.31
CA ILE A 6 -16.09 6.60 -24.14
C ILE A 6 -15.16 5.40 -24.35
N THR A 7 -14.33 5.43 -25.39
CA THR A 7 -13.37 4.36 -25.69
C THR A 7 -12.37 4.19 -24.54
N ALA A 8 -11.83 5.28 -24.00
CA ALA A 8 -10.92 5.26 -22.87
C ALA A 8 -11.59 4.72 -21.58
N LEU A 9 -12.85 5.11 -21.33
CA LEU A 9 -13.63 4.59 -20.20
C LEU A 9 -13.87 3.08 -20.33
N VAL A 10 -14.26 2.61 -21.51
CA VAL A 10 -14.48 1.18 -21.77
C VAL A 10 -13.17 0.40 -21.64
N LEU A 11 -12.08 0.90 -22.20
CA LEU A 11 -10.76 0.27 -22.07
C LEU A 11 -10.31 0.20 -20.60
N PHE A 12 -10.49 1.28 -19.86
CA PHE A 12 -10.19 1.34 -18.43
C PHE A 12 -11.03 0.33 -17.63
N ALA A 13 -12.36 0.32 -17.81
CA ALA A 13 -13.26 -0.62 -17.15
C ALA A 13 -12.89 -2.08 -17.49
N THR A 14 -12.60 -2.37 -18.76
CA THR A 14 -12.15 -3.70 -19.21
C THR A 14 -10.83 -4.09 -18.55
N THR A 15 -9.87 -3.17 -18.47
CA THR A 15 -8.58 -3.38 -17.79
C THR A 15 -8.81 -3.80 -16.33
N TYR A 16 -9.67 -3.09 -15.60
CA TYR A 16 -9.95 -3.40 -14.21
C TYR A 16 -10.70 -4.74 -14.05
N ILE A 17 -11.69 -5.01 -14.89
CA ILE A 17 -12.41 -6.30 -14.88
C ILE A 17 -11.43 -7.45 -15.13
N LEU A 18 -10.54 -7.33 -16.11
CA LEU A 18 -9.53 -8.35 -16.42
C LEU A 18 -8.53 -8.52 -15.25
N MET A 19 -8.07 -7.43 -14.61
CA MET A 19 -7.19 -7.51 -13.45
C MET A 19 -7.89 -8.17 -12.25
N MET A 20 -9.19 -7.97 -12.07
CA MET A 20 -9.98 -8.66 -11.04
C MET A 20 -10.14 -10.15 -11.33
N ALA A 21 -10.48 -10.49 -12.57
CA ALA A 21 -10.72 -11.87 -12.99
C ALA A 21 -9.42 -12.70 -13.01
N PHE A 22 -8.30 -12.10 -13.40
CA PHE A 22 -7.03 -12.78 -13.64
C PHE A 22 -5.89 -12.23 -12.76
N GLN A 23 -5.96 -12.50 -11.47
CA GLN A 23 -5.02 -11.97 -10.47
C GLN A 23 -3.54 -12.24 -10.78
N LYS A 24 -3.21 -13.41 -11.33
CA LYS A 24 -1.83 -13.82 -11.62
C LYS A 24 -1.17 -13.03 -12.77
N ILE A 25 -1.97 -12.46 -13.66
CA ILE A 25 -1.47 -11.77 -14.86
C ILE A 25 -1.78 -10.26 -14.86
N ARG A 26 -2.18 -9.70 -13.73
CA ARG A 26 -2.48 -8.25 -13.57
C ARG A 26 -1.43 -7.32 -14.20
N PRO A 27 -0.11 -7.49 -13.97
CA PRO A 27 0.90 -6.63 -14.58
C PRO A 27 0.86 -6.66 -16.10
N TYR A 28 0.67 -7.84 -16.67
CA TYR A 28 0.61 -7.98 -18.14
C TYR A 28 -0.65 -7.30 -18.71
N VAL A 29 -1.79 -7.39 -18.01
CA VAL A 29 -3.01 -6.67 -18.38
C VAL A 29 -2.79 -5.17 -18.31
N ALA A 30 -2.20 -4.65 -17.24
CA ALA A 30 -1.89 -3.23 -17.08
C ALA A 30 -0.95 -2.71 -18.18
N VAL A 31 0.14 -3.44 -18.45
CA VAL A 31 1.10 -3.07 -19.51
C VAL A 31 0.47 -3.16 -20.89
N ALA A 32 -0.32 -4.20 -21.19
CA ALA A 32 -1.01 -4.32 -22.48
C ALA A 32 -1.98 -3.14 -22.70
N SER A 33 -2.76 -2.78 -21.67
CA SER A 33 -3.65 -1.61 -21.72
C SER A 33 -2.87 -0.30 -21.87
N ALA A 34 -1.74 -0.16 -21.20
CA ALA A 34 -0.84 0.98 -21.36
C ALA A 34 -0.36 1.12 -22.80
N VAL A 35 0.06 0.02 -23.42
CA VAL A 35 0.46 0.00 -24.85
C VAL A 35 -0.68 0.44 -25.75
N ILE A 36 -1.92 -0.02 -25.50
CA ILE A 36 -3.09 0.39 -26.28
C ILE A 36 -3.31 1.91 -26.16
N PHE A 37 -3.23 2.50 -24.96
CA PHE A 37 -3.36 3.96 -24.79
C PHE A 37 -2.28 4.73 -25.53
N VAL A 38 -1.03 4.28 -25.50
CA VAL A 38 0.08 4.91 -26.21
C VAL A 38 -0.10 4.80 -27.73
N VAL A 39 -0.56 3.65 -28.23
CA VAL A 39 -0.85 3.45 -29.66
C VAL A 39 -1.98 4.38 -30.10
N LEU A 40 -3.08 4.44 -29.36
CA LEU A 40 -4.20 5.34 -29.66
C LEU A 40 -3.75 6.81 -29.66
N GLY A 41 -2.96 7.24 -28.67
CA GLY A 41 -2.45 8.61 -28.60
C GLY A 41 -1.43 8.92 -29.71
N THR A 42 -0.64 7.94 -30.11
CA THR A 42 0.28 8.07 -31.25
C THR A 42 -0.48 8.21 -32.57
N ILE A 43 -1.54 7.41 -32.77
CA ILE A 43 -2.43 7.52 -33.93
C ILE A 43 -3.10 8.90 -33.95
N ALA A 44 -3.61 9.37 -32.81
CA ALA A 44 -4.20 10.69 -32.69
C ALA A 44 -3.24 11.82 -33.12
N ALA A 45 -1.95 11.68 -32.77
CA ALA A 45 -0.94 12.69 -33.10
C ALA A 45 -0.50 12.68 -34.55
N PHE A 46 -0.43 11.50 -35.22
CA PHE A 46 0.14 11.36 -36.56
C PHE A 46 -0.93 11.14 -37.66
N LYS A 47 -2.07 10.54 -37.34
CA LYS A 47 -3.17 10.24 -38.26
C LYS A 47 -4.53 10.42 -37.57
N PRO A 48 -4.91 11.67 -37.22
CA PRO A 48 -6.11 11.95 -36.44
C PRO A 48 -7.40 11.50 -37.16
N ASP A 49 -7.42 11.44 -38.47
CA ASP A 49 -8.58 11.08 -39.28
C ASP A 49 -8.78 9.58 -39.46
N LEU A 50 -7.86 8.72 -38.94
CA LEU A 50 -7.89 7.27 -39.16
C LEU A 50 -9.22 6.62 -38.72
N PHE A 51 -9.82 7.12 -37.65
CA PHE A 51 -11.12 6.63 -37.11
C PHE A 51 -12.28 7.61 -37.35
N GLY A 52 -12.06 8.65 -38.19
CA GLY A 52 -13.01 9.73 -38.46
C GLY A 52 -12.55 11.05 -37.84
N ALA A 53 -12.91 12.16 -38.47
CA ALA A 53 -12.41 13.51 -38.18
C ALA A 53 -12.58 13.95 -36.72
N ASP A 54 -13.64 13.47 -36.05
CA ASP A 54 -13.97 13.88 -34.67
C ASP A 54 -13.68 12.82 -33.60
N PHE A 55 -13.13 11.65 -33.96
CA PHE A 55 -12.94 10.56 -33.01
C PHE A 55 -12.05 10.95 -31.82
N PHE A 56 -10.94 11.64 -32.08
CA PHE A 56 -9.99 12.06 -31.05
C PHE A 56 -10.29 13.45 -30.47
N SER A 57 -11.37 14.11 -30.89
CA SER A 57 -11.79 15.39 -30.35
C SER A 57 -12.33 15.24 -28.92
N LEU A 58 -11.85 16.10 -28.03
CA LEU A 58 -12.34 16.21 -26.63
C LEU A 58 -13.36 17.34 -26.46
N GLY A 59 -13.66 18.09 -27.55
CA GLY A 59 -14.44 19.32 -27.52
C GLY A 59 -13.58 20.54 -27.15
N SER A 60 -14.16 21.75 -27.26
CA SER A 60 -13.50 23.02 -26.92
C SER A 60 -12.15 23.24 -27.65
N GLY A 61 -11.95 22.63 -28.82
CA GLY A 61 -10.70 22.74 -29.59
C GLY A 61 -9.56 21.86 -29.10
N ASN A 62 -9.77 21.05 -28.08
CA ASN A 62 -8.80 20.08 -27.54
C ASN A 62 -8.93 18.73 -28.24
N SER A 63 -7.81 18.02 -28.42
CA SER A 63 -7.77 16.65 -28.91
C SER A 63 -6.96 15.74 -28.02
N PHE A 64 -7.33 14.46 -28.01
CA PHE A 64 -6.57 13.45 -27.30
C PHE A 64 -5.16 13.31 -27.90
N SER A 65 -4.13 13.46 -27.08
CA SER A 65 -2.74 13.31 -27.51
C SER A 65 -1.92 12.68 -26.38
N TYR A 66 -1.65 11.39 -26.51
CA TYR A 66 -0.94 10.63 -25.48
C TYR A 66 0.20 9.81 -26.08
N THR A 67 1.27 10.52 -26.44
CA THR A 67 2.45 9.92 -27.09
C THR A 67 3.29 9.10 -26.09
N PHE A 68 4.21 8.28 -26.61
CA PHE A 68 5.16 7.52 -25.79
C PHE A 68 5.96 8.41 -24.82
N LYS A 69 6.37 9.60 -25.24
CA LYS A 69 7.08 10.56 -24.36
C LYS A 69 6.19 11.02 -23.21
N ALA A 70 4.93 11.31 -23.48
CA ALA A 70 3.97 11.67 -22.43
C ALA A 70 3.74 10.49 -21.46
N ALA A 71 3.58 9.29 -21.99
CA ALA A 71 3.38 8.06 -21.20
C ALA A 71 4.56 7.76 -20.25
N VAL A 72 5.80 7.89 -20.73
CA VAL A 72 6.99 7.72 -19.89
C VAL A 72 7.09 8.81 -18.82
N GLY A 73 6.61 10.02 -19.12
CA GLY A 73 6.53 11.13 -18.16
C GLY A 73 5.54 10.93 -17.03
N GLU A 74 4.52 10.09 -17.21
CA GLU A 74 3.56 9.74 -16.14
C GLU A 74 4.10 8.69 -15.15
N ILE A 75 5.18 7.98 -15.52
CA ILE A 75 5.80 6.96 -14.63
C ILE A 75 6.50 7.68 -13.48
N ASP A 76 6.07 7.40 -12.26
CA ASP A 76 6.75 7.91 -11.07
C ASP A 76 7.96 7.06 -10.70
N TRP A 77 9.13 7.49 -11.15
CA TRP A 77 10.39 6.80 -10.87
C TRP A 77 10.79 6.83 -9.40
N ASN A 78 10.36 7.84 -8.62
CA ASN A 78 10.60 7.89 -7.19
C ASN A 78 9.89 6.75 -6.48
N VAL A 79 8.60 6.53 -6.80
CA VAL A 79 7.81 5.41 -6.26
C VAL A 79 8.44 4.06 -6.63
N ILE A 80 8.82 3.87 -7.90
CA ILE A 80 9.45 2.62 -8.37
C ILE A 80 10.74 2.33 -7.62
N MET A 81 11.62 3.35 -7.47
CA MET A 81 12.88 3.19 -6.75
C MET A 81 12.68 3.00 -5.26
N MET A 82 11.70 3.67 -4.64
CA MET A 82 11.37 3.44 -3.23
C MET A 82 10.99 1.97 -3.00
N ILE A 83 10.09 1.42 -3.83
CA ILE A 83 9.65 0.03 -3.72
C ILE A 83 10.83 -0.93 -3.91
N ALA A 84 11.60 -0.77 -4.98
CA ALA A 84 12.74 -1.65 -5.25
C ALA A 84 13.82 -1.59 -4.15
N GLY A 85 14.17 -0.39 -3.69
CA GLY A 85 15.19 -0.17 -2.67
C GLY A 85 14.78 -0.64 -1.29
N THR A 86 13.55 -0.36 -0.87
CA THR A 86 13.04 -0.82 0.44
C THR A 86 12.92 -2.33 0.46
N MET A 87 12.32 -2.96 -0.57
CA MET A 87 12.17 -4.43 -0.62
C MET A 87 13.52 -5.14 -0.61
N GLY A 88 14.50 -4.64 -1.37
CA GLY A 88 15.86 -5.21 -1.36
C GLY A 88 16.53 -5.09 0.01
N THR A 89 16.44 -3.95 0.68
CA THR A 89 16.98 -3.73 2.04
C THR A 89 16.29 -4.61 3.07
N VAL A 90 14.95 -4.72 2.96
CA VAL A 90 14.12 -5.56 3.82
C VAL A 90 14.47 -7.04 3.63
N TYR A 91 14.73 -7.51 2.40
CA TYR A 91 15.17 -8.87 2.18
C TYR A 91 16.47 -9.19 2.95
N LEU A 92 17.48 -8.29 2.89
CA LEU A 92 18.70 -8.44 3.67
C LEU A 92 18.44 -8.50 5.18
N PHE A 93 17.50 -7.69 5.66
CA PHE A 93 17.07 -7.67 7.06
C PHE A 93 16.40 -8.99 7.48
N ILE A 94 15.54 -9.57 6.62
CA ILE A 94 14.91 -10.87 6.87
C ILE A 94 15.96 -11.99 6.95
N GLU A 95 16.90 -12.03 5.99
CA GLU A 95 17.98 -13.03 5.95
C GLU A 95 18.90 -12.95 7.17
N SER A 96 19.03 -11.78 7.80
CA SER A 96 19.78 -11.63 9.06
C SER A 96 19.16 -12.36 10.26
N LYS A 97 17.92 -12.85 10.14
CA LYS A 97 17.12 -13.47 11.20
C LYS A 97 16.85 -12.56 12.41
N MET A 98 17.14 -11.26 12.32
CA MET A 98 16.88 -10.31 13.39
C MET A 98 15.40 -10.25 13.78
N PRO A 99 14.44 -10.20 12.82
CA PRO A 99 13.02 -10.19 13.15
C PRO A 99 12.56 -11.44 13.90
N GLN A 100 13.13 -12.60 13.56
CA GLN A 100 12.85 -13.86 14.29
C GLN A 100 13.32 -13.78 15.74
N LEU A 101 14.56 -13.27 15.97
CA LEU A 101 15.06 -13.02 17.31
C LEU A 101 14.15 -12.06 18.09
N MET A 102 13.70 -10.97 17.46
CA MET A 102 12.78 -10.02 18.10
C MET A 102 11.46 -10.69 18.49
N SER A 103 10.90 -11.53 17.60
CA SER A 103 9.70 -12.33 17.89
C SER A 103 9.90 -13.33 19.04
N ASP A 104 11.03 -14.04 19.05
CA ASP A 104 11.36 -15.00 20.12
C ASP A 104 11.47 -14.31 21.49
N VAL A 105 12.13 -13.15 21.54
CA VAL A 105 12.25 -12.32 22.75
C VAL A 105 10.87 -11.84 23.22
N LEU A 106 10.01 -11.42 22.29
CA LEU A 106 8.66 -10.97 22.62
C LEU A 106 7.84 -12.12 23.23
N ILE A 107 7.79 -13.26 22.56
CA ILE A 107 7.00 -14.42 22.99
C ILE A 107 7.49 -14.95 24.36
N SER A 108 8.81 -14.97 24.60
CA SER A 108 9.38 -15.47 25.87
C SER A 108 8.94 -14.66 27.10
N LYS A 109 8.44 -13.45 26.90
CA LYS A 109 7.93 -12.57 27.96
C LYS A 109 6.41 -12.67 28.17
N MET A 110 5.70 -13.39 27.31
CA MET A 110 4.24 -13.45 27.36
C MET A 110 3.76 -14.50 28.35
N PRO A 111 2.75 -14.17 29.20
CA PRO A 111 2.28 -15.07 30.25
C PRO A 111 1.46 -16.24 29.71
N ASN A 112 0.76 -16.07 28.60
CA ASN A 112 -0.13 -17.08 28.01
C ASN A 112 -0.36 -16.85 26.51
N VAL A 113 -1.04 -17.82 25.86
CA VAL A 113 -1.33 -17.84 24.41
C VAL A 113 -2.06 -16.57 23.95
N LYS A 114 -3.08 -16.15 24.67
CA LYS A 114 -3.85 -14.95 24.37
C LYS A 114 -2.96 -13.72 24.17
N TRP A 115 -2.10 -13.45 25.14
CA TRP A 115 -1.17 -12.32 25.07
C TRP A 115 -0.09 -12.51 24.00
N ALA A 116 0.36 -13.73 23.76
CA ALA A 116 1.31 -13.99 22.69
C ALA A 116 0.72 -13.67 21.32
N VAL A 117 -0.53 -14.09 21.03
CA VAL A 117 -1.19 -13.79 19.76
C VAL A 117 -1.39 -12.28 19.59
N VAL A 118 -1.90 -11.57 20.61
CA VAL A 118 -2.09 -10.11 20.55
C VAL A 118 -0.76 -9.39 20.32
N CYS A 119 0.26 -9.72 21.12
CA CYS A 119 1.57 -9.08 21.00
C CYS A 119 2.28 -9.41 19.67
N MET A 120 2.14 -10.63 19.15
CA MET A 120 2.69 -10.98 17.84
C MET A 120 1.98 -10.24 16.71
N SER A 121 0.66 -10.08 16.81
CA SER A 121 -0.12 -9.33 15.83
C SER A 121 0.27 -7.84 15.84
N LEU A 122 0.35 -7.22 17.01
CA LEU A 122 0.83 -5.83 17.15
C LEU A 122 2.29 -5.68 16.70
N PHE A 123 3.15 -6.63 17.06
CA PHE A 123 4.55 -6.62 16.62
C PHE A 123 4.67 -6.75 15.11
N ALA A 124 3.88 -7.63 14.49
CA ALA A 124 3.82 -7.75 13.03
C ALA A 124 3.37 -6.42 12.40
N GLY A 125 2.39 -5.77 12.98
CA GLY A 125 1.96 -4.45 12.52
C GLY A 125 3.06 -3.39 12.64
N ILE A 126 3.68 -3.25 13.81
CA ILE A 126 4.78 -2.28 14.03
C ILE A 126 5.93 -2.54 13.06
N VAL A 127 6.31 -3.79 12.83
CA VAL A 127 7.32 -4.13 11.82
C VAL A 127 6.82 -3.73 10.43
N SER A 128 5.56 -4.00 10.11
CA SER A 128 4.97 -3.68 8.81
C SER A 128 4.84 -2.18 8.55
N ALA A 129 4.84 -1.35 9.57
CA ALA A 129 4.92 0.10 9.38
C ALA A 129 6.22 0.55 8.69
N PHE A 130 7.28 -0.28 8.72
CA PHE A 130 8.60 0.02 8.13
C PHE A 130 9.07 -1.03 7.11
N VAL A 131 8.33 -2.13 6.99
CA VAL A 131 8.63 -3.29 6.16
C VAL A 131 7.35 -3.68 5.43
N ASP A 132 7.46 -4.02 4.15
CA ASP A 132 6.31 -4.49 3.36
C ASP A 132 5.47 -5.53 4.11
N ASN A 133 4.15 -5.44 3.97
CA ASN A 133 3.18 -6.26 4.69
C ASN A 133 3.30 -7.77 4.36
N VAL A 134 3.58 -8.12 3.11
CA VAL A 134 3.78 -9.53 2.69
C VAL A 134 5.05 -10.09 3.31
N ALA A 135 6.16 -9.34 3.22
CA ALA A 135 7.44 -9.71 3.80
C ALA A 135 7.32 -9.91 5.32
N THR A 136 6.61 -9.03 6.00
CA THR A 136 6.34 -9.13 7.44
C THR A 136 5.58 -10.42 7.79
N VAL A 137 4.54 -10.77 7.04
CA VAL A 137 3.80 -12.03 7.26
C VAL A 137 4.68 -13.23 7.03
N LEU A 138 5.44 -13.28 5.92
CA LEU A 138 6.35 -14.39 5.60
C LEU A 138 7.42 -14.60 6.69
N MET A 139 7.77 -13.56 7.42
CA MET A 139 8.78 -13.54 8.46
C MET A 139 8.23 -13.96 9.83
N ILE A 140 7.07 -13.45 10.22
CA ILE A 140 6.51 -13.65 11.58
C ILE A 140 5.60 -14.86 11.65
N ALA A 141 4.86 -15.21 10.60
CA ALA A 141 3.95 -16.34 10.60
C ALA A 141 4.64 -17.70 10.86
N PRO A 142 5.87 -18.01 10.37
CA PRO A 142 6.58 -19.21 10.74
C PRO A 142 6.90 -19.31 12.23
N VAL A 143 7.16 -18.19 12.91
CA VAL A 143 7.39 -18.16 14.36
C VAL A 143 6.10 -18.47 15.12
N ALA A 144 4.98 -17.86 14.69
CA ALA A 144 3.65 -18.17 15.24
C ALA A 144 3.27 -19.64 15.03
N LEU A 145 3.58 -20.18 13.84
CA LEU A 145 3.35 -21.59 13.52
C LEU A 145 4.13 -22.53 14.45
N ALA A 146 5.42 -22.25 14.65
CA ALA A 146 6.27 -23.03 15.56
C ALA A 146 5.74 -22.99 17.00
N LEU A 147 5.28 -21.80 17.46
CA LEU A 147 4.64 -21.64 18.76
C LEU A 147 3.37 -22.50 18.86
N CYS A 148 2.47 -22.38 17.89
CA CYS A 148 1.21 -23.14 17.88
C CYS A 148 1.43 -24.66 17.85
N LYS A 149 2.43 -25.13 17.09
CA LYS A 149 2.83 -26.55 17.08
C LYS A 149 3.34 -27.02 18.45
N LYS A 150 4.17 -26.22 19.14
CA LYS A 150 4.66 -26.58 20.50
C LYS A 150 3.54 -26.63 21.53
N LEU A 151 2.53 -25.81 21.39
CA LEU A 151 1.38 -25.74 22.30
C LEU A 151 0.22 -26.63 21.87
N ASN A 152 0.36 -27.32 20.74
CA ASN A 152 -0.69 -28.21 20.17
C ASN A 152 -2.03 -27.49 19.95
N ILE A 153 -1.97 -26.22 19.48
CA ILE A 153 -3.13 -25.37 19.14
C ILE A 153 -3.17 -25.07 17.64
N SER A 154 -4.36 -24.68 17.15
CA SER A 154 -4.51 -24.30 15.73
C SER A 154 -3.76 -23.02 15.41
N PRO A 155 -2.89 -23.00 14.39
CA PRO A 155 -2.18 -21.79 13.97
C PRO A 155 -3.06 -20.83 13.14
N VAL A 156 -4.21 -21.30 12.65
CA VAL A 156 -5.08 -20.55 11.72
C VAL A 156 -5.46 -19.17 12.26
N PRO A 157 -6.01 -19.04 13.49
CA PRO A 157 -6.40 -17.73 14.00
C PRO A 157 -5.20 -16.79 14.19
N SER A 158 -4.08 -17.28 14.69
CA SER A 158 -2.88 -16.47 14.95
C SER A 158 -2.28 -15.91 13.68
N ILE A 159 -2.18 -16.72 12.62
CA ILE A 159 -1.62 -16.29 11.33
C ILE A 159 -2.57 -15.31 10.62
N ILE A 160 -3.90 -15.51 10.72
CA ILE A 160 -4.86 -14.52 10.20
C ILE A 160 -4.68 -13.17 10.93
N CYS A 161 -4.62 -13.17 12.27
CA CYS A 161 -4.42 -11.94 13.05
C CYS A 161 -3.11 -11.21 12.70
N ILE A 162 -2.02 -11.95 12.48
CA ILE A 162 -0.75 -11.40 12.01
C ILE A 162 -0.90 -10.76 10.63
N ALA A 163 -1.56 -11.44 9.68
CA ALA A 163 -1.75 -10.94 8.32
C ALA A 163 -2.58 -9.65 8.28
N VAL A 164 -3.74 -9.62 8.97
CA VAL A 164 -4.60 -8.43 8.99
C VAL A 164 -3.98 -7.26 9.76
N SER A 165 -3.18 -7.52 10.80
CA SER A 165 -2.46 -6.49 11.56
C SER A 165 -1.30 -5.91 10.74
N SER A 166 -0.57 -6.76 10.02
CA SER A 166 0.49 -6.34 9.11
C SER A 166 -0.05 -5.43 8.00
N ASN A 167 -1.13 -5.83 7.34
CA ASN A 167 -1.75 -5.01 6.30
C ASN A 167 -2.32 -3.69 6.84
N LEU A 168 -2.91 -3.68 8.04
CA LEU A 168 -3.40 -2.46 8.69
C LEU A 168 -2.28 -1.44 8.90
N GLN A 169 -1.22 -1.85 9.59
CA GLN A 169 -0.17 -0.93 10.04
C GLN A 169 0.83 -0.60 8.92
N GLY A 170 0.82 -1.30 7.78
CA GLY A 170 1.52 -0.87 6.58
C GLY A 170 1.14 0.54 6.13
N ALA A 171 -0.11 0.97 6.40
CA ALA A 171 -0.56 2.33 6.11
C ALA A 171 -0.03 3.40 7.09
N ALA A 172 0.68 3.03 8.15
CA ALA A 172 1.10 3.95 9.20
C ALA A 172 2.25 4.89 8.79
N THR A 173 3.13 4.46 7.89
CA THR A 173 4.27 5.26 7.44
C THR A 173 4.44 5.27 5.93
N LEU A 174 5.30 6.16 5.45
CA LEU A 174 5.61 6.30 4.02
C LEU A 174 6.09 4.99 3.36
N VAL A 175 6.82 4.15 4.08
CA VAL A 175 7.52 2.98 3.52
C VAL A 175 6.89 1.63 3.88
N GLY A 176 5.83 1.63 4.67
CA GLY A 176 5.21 0.39 5.15
C GLY A 176 4.37 -0.34 4.10
N ASP A 177 3.71 0.40 3.20
CA ASP A 177 2.91 -0.19 2.12
C ASP A 177 3.01 0.66 0.84
N THR A 178 2.87 0.02 -0.30
CA THR A 178 2.84 0.67 -1.62
C THR A 178 1.76 1.75 -1.71
N THR A 179 0.60 1.54 -1.10
CA THR A 179 -0.50 2.53 -1.08
C THR A 179 -0.11 3.81 -0.36
N SER A 180 0.69 3.72 0.70
CA SER A 180 1.24 4.87 1.43
C SER A 180 2.25 5.66 0.58
N ILE A 181 3.10 4.97 -0.17
CA ILE A 181 4.04 5.60 -1.10
C ILE A 181 3.29 6.37 -2.20
N LEU A 182 2.21 5.77 -2.75
CA LEU A 182 1.36 6.41 -3.76
C LEU A 182 0.64 7.64 -3.18
N LEU A 183 0.09 7.54 -1.96
CA LEU A 183 -0.53 8.67 -1.28
C LEU A 183 0.47 9.80 -1.07
N ALA A 184 1.67 9.50 -0.57
CA ALA A 184 2.69 10.50 -0.31
C ALA A 184 3.03 11.30 -1.56
N LYS A 185 3.15 10.63 -2.71
CA LYS A 185 3.34 11.31 -4.00
C LYS A 185 2.16 12.20 -4.38
N ALA A 186 0.93 11.69 -4.29
CA ALA A 186 -0.27 12.42 -4.70
C ALA A 186 -0.56 13.63 -3.82
N ALA A 187 -0.27 13.53 -2.52
CA ALA A 187 -0.51 14.58 -1.53
C ALA A 187 0.75 15.41 -1.21
N ASN A 188 1.88 15.16 -1.88
CA ASN A 188 3.19 15.77 -1.61
C ASN A 188 3.63 15.65 -0.14
N LEU A 189 3.42 14.45 0.45
CA LEU A 189 3.81 14.16 1.82
C LEU A 189 5.21 13.57 1.89
N ASP A 190 5.92 13.93 2.94
CA ASP A 190 7.18 13.34 3.34
C ASP A 190 7.00 12.31 4.46
N PHE A 191 8.10 11.68 4.87
CA PHE A 191 8.05 10.67 5.93
C PHE A 191 7.54 11.25 7.27
N SER A 192 7.94 12.48 7.62
CA SER A 192 7.49 13.17 8.84
C SER A 192 6.01 13.50 8.84
N ASP A 193 5.41 13.73 7.66
CA ASP A 193 4.01 14.14 7.54
C ASP A 193 3.04 13.00 7.91
N PHE A 194 3.52 11.75 7.82
CA PHE A 194 2.77 10.62 8.37
C PHE A 194 2.61 10.71 9.90
N PHE A 195 3.51 11.41 10.60
CA PHE A 195 3.42 11.64 12.05
C PHE A 195 2.75 12.96 12.38
N VAL A 196 3.18 14.04 11.75
CA VAL A 196 2.61 15.38 11.95
C VAL A 196 2.53 16.09 10.62
N ASP A 197 1.32 16.37 10.15
CA ASP A 197 1.04 17.08 8.91
C ASP A 197 0.27 18.36 9.22
N GLU A 198 0.80 19.52 8.82
CA GLU A 198 0.24 20.86 9.09
C GLU A 198 -0.08 21.11 10.58
N GLY A 199 0.74 20.57 11.48
CA GLY A 199 0.55 20.68 12.92
C GLY A 199 -0.57 19.80 13.50
N LYS A 200 -1.18 18.93 12.69
CA LYS A 200 -2.21 17.95 13.08
C LYS A 200 -1.61 16.54 13.13
N PRO A 201 -2.21 15.60 13.92
CA PRO A 201 -1.82 14.20 13.87
C PRO A 201 -1.99 13.61 12.46
N GLY A 202 -0.91 13.03 11.93
CA GLY A 202 -0.90 12.34 10.63
C GLY A 202 -1.46 10.92 10.69
N MET A 203 -1.33 10.21 9.56
CA MET A 203 -1.88 8.85 9.41
C MET A 203 -1.30 7.83 10.40
N PHE A 204 -0.06 8.00 10.85
CA PHE A 204 0.54 7.12 11.86
C PHE A 204 -0.37 6.98 13.09
N TRP A 205 -0.79 8.08 13.68
CA TRP A 205 -1.62 8.06 14.88
C TRP A 205 -3.01 7.50 14.64
N VAL A 206 -3.58 7.75 13.48
CA VAL A 206 -4.89 7.21 13.07
C VAL A 206 -4.83 5.68 12.95
N VAL A 207 -3.81 5.18 12.27
CA VAL A 207 -3.61 3.75 12.05
C VAL A 207 -3.29 3.02 13.36
N GLU A 208 -2.39 3.59 14.19
CA GLU A 208 -2.04 2.99 15.49
C GLU A 208 -3.23 2.98 16.45
N ALA A 209 -4.07 4.02 16.46
CA ALA A 209 -5.31 4.01 17.24
C ALA A 209 -6.25 2.88 16.75
N GLY A 210 -6.39 2.71 15.43
CA GLY A 210 -7.13 1.60 14.84
C GLY A 210 -6.54 0.24 15.23
N ALA A 211 -5.21 0.12 15.24
CA ALA A 211 -4.51 -1.10 15.64
C ALA A 211 -4.75 -1.45 17.11
N LEU A 212 -4.72 -0.47 18.01
CA LEU A 212 -5.00 -0.68 19.43
C LEU A 212 -6.45 -1.14 19.67
N VAL A 213 -7.43 -0.51 19.00
CA VAL A 213 -8.84 -0.92 19.12
C VAL A 213 -9.03 -2.33 18.55
N SER A 214 -8.40 -2.65 17.42
CA SER A 214 -8.43 -3.99 16.82
C SER A 214 -7.72 -5.03 17.70
N ALA A 215 -6.65 -4.66 18.40
CA ALA A 215 -5.99 -5.54 19.37
C ALA A 215 -6.92 -5.92 20.54
N LEU A 216 -7.79 -5.01 20.98
CA LEU A 216 -8.82 -5.33 21.98
C LEU A 216 -9.83 -6.36 21.44
N ILE A 217 -10.17 -6.30 20.14
CA ILE A 217 -11.00 -7.32 19.51
C ILE A 217 -10.30 -8.67 19.50
N ILE A 218 -9.01 -8.72 19.12
CA ILE A 218 -8.23 -9.96 19.19
C ILE A 218 -8.20 -10.50 20.64
N LEU A 219 -7.91 -9.62 21.61
CA LEU A 219 -7.88 -10.00 23.03
C LEU A 219 -9.21 -10.62 23.50
N PHE A 220 -10.33 -10.06 23.06
CA PHE A 220 -11.66 -10.59 23.35
C PHE A 220 -11.91 -11.93 22.66
N MET A 221 -11.49 -12.10 21.41
CA MET A 221 -11.66 -13.34 20.66
C MET A 221 -10.86 -14.50 21.27
N PHE A 222 -9.65 -14.22 21.76
CA PHE A 222 -8.75 -15.20 22.39
C PHE A 222 -8.89 -15.29 23.92
N ARG A 223 -9.94 -14.70 24.51
CA ARG A 223 -10.11 -14.64 25.98
C ARG A 223 -10.08 -15.99 26.71
N LYS A 224 -10.36 -17.08 25.99
CA LYS A 224 -10.37 -18.45 26.56
C LYS A 224 -9.01 -19.15 26.47
N GLU A 225 -8.06 -18.66 25.67
CA GLU A 225 -6.75 -19.25 25.45
C GLU A 225 -5.75 -18.77 26.54
N ASN A 226 -5.83 -19.41 27.71
CA ASN A 226 -5.03 -19.02 28.87
C ASN A 226 -3.85 -19.98 29.18
N ASP A 227 -3.54 -20.91 28.28
CA ASP A 227 -2.43 -21.84 28.44
C ASP A 227 -1.10 -21.11 28.60
N LYS A 228 -0.31 -21.50 29.61
CA LYS A 228 0.98 -20.89 29.91
C LYS A 228 2.01 -21.23 28.81
N ILE A 229 2.84 -20.26 28.47
CA ILE A 229 3.90 -20.41 27.49
C ILE A 229 5.24 -20.53 28.23
N HIS A 230 6.01 -21.58 27.90
CA HIS A 230 7.38 -21.78 28.36
C HIS A 230 8.27 -22.05 27.14
N ILE A 231 8.79 -20.95 26.53
CA ILE A 231 9.71 -21.05 25.39
C ILE A 231 10.97 -20.25 25.74
N ASN A 232 12.11 -20.95 25.74
CA ASN A 232 13.42 -20.37 26.02
C ASN A 232 14.36 -20.39 24.79
N ASP A 233 13.89 -20.93 23.66
CA ASP A 233 14.70 -20.99 22.45
C ASP A 233 14.84 -19.58 21.86
N ARG A 234 16.07 -19.19 21.50
CA ARG A 234 16.36 -17.90 20.87
C ARG A 234 17.10 -18.09 19.56
N THR A 235 16.61 -17.45 18.52
CA THR A 235 17.28 -17.40 17.23
C THR A 235 18.64 -16.69 17.37
N LYS A 236 19.71 -17.28 16.81
CA LYS A 236 21.02 -16.64 16.76
C LYS A 236 21.09 -15.72 15.55
N VAL A 237 21.42 -14.47 15.79
CA VAL A 237 21.69 -13.44 14.76
C VAL A 237 23.20 -13.30 14.61
N GLU A 238 23.72 -13.63 13.43
CA GLU A 238 25.16 -13.52 13.14
C GLU A 238 25.54 -12.17 12.57
N ASP A 239 24.61 -11.53 11.86
CA ASP A 239 24.84 -10.27 11.18
C ASP A 239 23.79 -9.22 11.55
N LYS A 240 24.21 -8.13 12.19
CA LYS A 240 23.37 -7.00 12.58
C LYS A 240 23.38 -5.85 11.57
N PHE A 241 24.23 -5.91 10.55
CA PHE A 241 24.41 -4.82 9.60
C PHE A 241 23.13 -4.53 8.78
N PRO A 242 22.36 -5.53 8.31
CA PRO A 242 21.10 -5.26 7.63
C PRO A 242 20.08 -4.48 8.48
N THR A 243 20.07 -4.74 9.80
CA THR A 243 19.24 -3.96 10.73
C THR A 243 19.68 -2.50 10.76
N PHE A 244 21.00 -2.27 10.79
CA PHE A 244 21.54 -0.91 10.73
C PHE A 244 21.17 -0.22 9.41
N LEU A 245 21.23 -0.92 8.26
CA LEU A 245 20.82 -0.36 6.97
C LEU A 245 19.35 0.07 6.96
N LEU A 246 18.45 -0.76 7.49
CA LEU A 246 17.04 -0.43 7.56
C LEU A 246 16.79 0.81 8.43
N ILE A 247 17.40 0.85 9.62
CA ILE A 247 17.31 2.02 10.53
C ILE A 247 17.89 3.26 9.86
N ALA A 248 19.05 3.15 9.21
CA ALA A 248 19.67 4.27 8.52
C ALA A 248 18.82 4.79 7.36
N THR A 249 18.16 3.91 6.62
CA THR A 249 17.19 4.30 5.58
C THR A 249 16.09 5.18 6.18
N VAL A 250 15.44 4.72 7.25
CA VAL A 250 14.35 5.46 7.93
C VAL A 250 14.86 6.79 8.48
N VAL A 251 16.01 6.80 9.17
CA VAL A 251 16.62 8.02 9.71
C VAL A 251 16.94 9.03 8.61
N CYS A 252 17.46 8.59 7.47
CA CYS A 252 17.73 9.47 6.32
C CYS A 252 16.45 10.02 5.71
N LEU A 253 15.39 9.21 5.58
CA LEU A 253 14.08 9.68 5.11
C LEU A 253 13.50 10.75 6.05
N ILE A 254 13.60 10.56 7.37
CA ILE A 254 13.21 11.56 8.36
C ILE A 254 14.06 12.84 8.22
N ALA A 255 15.37 12.71 8.13
CA ALA A 255 16.27 13.87 8.03
C ALA A 255 15.98 14.71 6.77
N VAL A 256 15.71 14.06 5.65
CA VAL A 256 15.40 14.72 4.37
C VAL A 256 13.97 15.29 4.33
N SER A 257 13.05 14.83 5.19
CA SER A 257 11.69 15.40 5.30
C SER A 257 11.68 16.85 5.72
N PHE A 258 12.71 17.32 6.41
CA PHE A 258 12.84 18.72 6.78
C PHE A 258 13.30 19.64 5.64
N ILE A 259 13.62 19.08 4.47
CA ILE A 259 13.97 19.82 3.25
C ILE A 259 12.75 19.87 2.34
N PRO A 260 12.20 21.06 2.01
CA PRO A 260 11.00 21.16 1.19
C PRO A 260 11.25 20.70 -0.26
N TYR A 261 10.19 20.28 -0.94
CA TYR A 261 10.21 20.12 -2.39
C TYR A 261 10.19 21.48 -3.08
N LYS A 262 10.62 21.53 -4.35
CA LYS A 262 10.70 22.76 -5.13
C LYS A 262 9.43 23.60 -5.11
N ASN A 263 8.26 22.96 -5.19
CA ASN A 263 6.97 23.64 -5.23
C ASN A 263 6.58 24.29 -3.90
N ASN A 264 7.18 23.84 -2.77
CA ASN A 264 6.90 24.29 -1.41
C ASN A 264 8.04 25.14 -0.84
N ALA A 265 9.15 25.29 -1.56
CA ALA A 265 10.32 26.06 -1.13
C ALA A 265 10.10 27.54 -1.33
N ALA A 266 10.48 28.37 -0.35
CA ALA A 266 10.51 29.81 -0.50
C ALA A 266 11.59 30.24 -1.52
N GLU A 267 11.47 31.44 -2.08
CA GLU A 267 12.44 31.95 -3.04
C GLU A 267 13.84 32.01 -2.42
N GLY A 268 14.81 31.37 -3.07
CA GLY A 268 16.19 31.26 -2.56
C GLY A 268 16.42 30.16 -1.51
N GLN A 269 15.41 29.41 -1.10
CA GLN A 269 15.55 28.28 -0.18
C GLN A 269 16.10 27.04 -0.89
N PHE A 270 16.96 26.27 -0.21
CA PHE A 270 17.42 24.97 -0.70
C PHE A 270 16.23 24.00 -0.74
N TYR A 271 16.07 23.29 -1.86
CA TYR A 271 15.00 22.32 -2.05
C TYR A 271 15.55 20.97 -2.52
N LYS A 272 14.82 19.90 -2.23
CA LYS A 272 15.17 18.55 -2.69
C LYS A 272 14.47 18.19 -4.01
N PRO A 273 15.13 17.42 -4.89
CA PRO A 273 14.50 16.80 -6.05
C PRO A 273 13.39 15.82 -5.64
N GLU A 274 12.35 15.67 -6.46
CA GLU A 274 11.23 14.74 -6.21
C GLU A 274 11.68 13.27 -6.10
N ILE A 275 12.79 12.89 -6.74
CA ILE A 275 13.36 11.56 -6.77
C ILE A 275 14.17 11.17 -5.50
N THR A 276 14.31 12.09 -4.55
CA THR A 276 15.24 11.95 -3.41
C THR A 276 14.96 10.74 -2.54
N ASN A 277 13.69 10.49 -2.19
CA ASN A 277 13.33 9.37 -1.32
C ASN A 277 13.65 8.03 -1.98
N GLY A 278 13.41 7.89 -3.28
CA GLY A 278 13.78 6.71 -4.05
C GLY A 278 15.29 6.49 -4.11
N LEU A 279 16.06 7.57 -4.30
CA LEU A 279 17.54 7.49 -4.29
C LEU A 279 18.07 7.05 -2.93
N ILE A 280 17.53 7.52 -1.82
CA ILE A 280 17.92 7.09 -0.47
C ILE A 280 17.67 5.58 -0.31
N CYS A 281 16.48 5.10 -0.66
CA CYS A 281 16.15 3.67 -0.55
C CYS A 281 17.09 2.81 -1.40
N MET A 282 17.35 3.21 -2.66
CA MET A 282 18.27 2.51 -3.54
C MET A 282 19.73 2.57 -3.05
N PHE A 283 20.17 3.69 -2.51
CA PHE A 283 21.50 3.86 -1.95
C PHE A 283 21.78 2.83 -0.84
N PHE A 284 20.93 2.73 0.15
CA PHE A 284 21.12 1.78 1.25
C PHE A 284 21.00 0.33 0.79
N PHE A 285 20.13 0.03 -0.16
CA PHE A 285 20.08 -1.28 -0.79
C PHE A 285 21.42 -1.62 -1.44
N PHE A 286 21.97 -0.74 -2.28
CA PHE A 286 23.26 -0.98 -2.93
C PHE A 286 24.43 -1.05 -1.94
N VAL A 287 24.44 -0.27 -0.86
CA VAL A 287 25.44 -0.43 0.21
C VAL A 287 25.39 -1.84 0.79
N GLY A 288 24.20 -2.39 1.02
CA GLY A 288 24.02 -3.77 1.45
C GLY A 288 24.55 -4.78 0.45
N ILE A 289 24.20 -4.61 -0.83
CA ILE A 289 24.65 -5.49 -1.93
C ILE A 289 26.18 -5.46 -2.09
N ILE A 290 26.78 -4.27 -2.11
CA ILE A 290 28.24 -4.10 -2.26
C ILE A 290 28.97 -4.81 -1.11
N ARG A 291 28.48 -4.64 0.13
CA ARG A 291 29.05 -5.34 1.28
C ARG A 291 29.00 -6.87 1.13
N GLU A 292 27.87 -7.42 0.69
CA GLU A 292 27.72 -8.87 0.51
C GLU A 292 28.58 -9.40 -0.66
N LEU A 293 28.81 -8.58 -1.69
CA LEU A 293 29.77 -8.90 -2.75
C LEU A 293 31.21 -8.99 -2.19
N PHE A 294 31.63 -8.05 -1.34
CA PHE A 294 32.94 -8.12 -0.66
C PHE A 294 33.07 -9.36 0.24
N ARG A 295 31.97 -9.80 0.85
CA ARG A 295 31.90 -11.06 1.62
C ARG A 295 31.84 -12.31 0.75
N LYS A 296 31.86 -12.16 -0.57
CA LYS A 296 31.69 -13.25 -1.56
C LYS A 296 30.39 -14.04 -1.43
N ASN A 297 29.36 -13.43 -0.82
CA ASN A 297 28.03 -14.04 -0.64
C ASN A 297 27.14 -13.79 -1.87
N THR A 298 27.61 -14.31 -3.02
CA THR A 298 26.93 -14.10 -4.32
C THR A 298 25.51 -14.70 -4.35
N LYS A 299 25.24 -15.73 -3.55
CA LYS A 299 23.91 -16.35 -3.44
C LYS A 299 22.91 -15.37 -2.82
N LEU A 300 23.29 -14.71 -1.72
CA LEU A 300 22.45 -13.70 -1.06
C LEU A 300 22.19 -12.51 -2.00
N VAL A 301 23.23 -12.03 -2.69
CA VAL A 301 23.10 -10.94 -3.66
C VAL A 301 22.11 -11.31 -4.77
N LYS A 302 22.26 -12.50 -5.38
CA LYS A 302 21.32 -12.96 -6.42
C LYS A 302 19.88 -13.04 -5.91
N ASN A 303 19.71 -13.57 -4.70
CA ASN A 303 18.40 -13.70 -4.11
C ASN A 303 17.79 -12.32 -3.77
N ALA A 304 18.59 -11.35 -3.27
CA ALA A 304 18.11 -10.00 -2.99
C ALA A 304 17.50 -9.32 -4.21
N PHE A 305 18.12 -9.47 -5.39
CA PHE A 305 17.52 -8.98 -6.63
C PHE A 305 16.29 -9.79 -7.06
N LYS A 306 16.25 -11.10 -6.81
CA LYS A 306 15.12 -11.96 -7.18
C LYS A 306 13.88 -11.70 -6.33
N GLU A 307 14.06 -11.31 -5.08
CA GLU A 307 12.99 -11.04 -4.12
C GLU A 307 12.42 -9.61 -4.23
N ILE A 308 12.98 -8.76 -5.10
CA ILE A 308 12.30 -7.50 -5.48
C ILE A 308 11.00 -7.87 -6.18
N ASP A 309 9.90 -7.25 -5.75
CA ASP A 309 8.56 -7.50 -6.31
C ASP A 309 8.41 -6.84 -7.69
N TYR A 310 8.99 -7.49 -8.69
CA TYR A 310 8.83 -7.08 -10.09
C TYR A 310 7.37 -7.09 -10.55
N TYR A 311 6.54 -7.94 -9.94
CA TYR A 311 5.13 -8.00 -10.25
C TYR A 311 4.46 -6.64 -9.93
N THR A 312 4.66 -6.11 -8.73
CA THR A 312 4.14 -4.78 -8.34
C THR A 312 4.79 -3.66 -9.15
N ILE A 313 6.09 -3.73 -9.43
CA ILE A 313 6.77 -2.72 -10.26
C ILE A 313 6.17 -2.65 -11.66
N PHE A 314 6.00 -3.78 -12.36
CA PHE A 314 5.39 -3.79 -13.68
C PHE A 314 3.91 -3.40 -13.66
N LEU A 315 3.17 -3.82 -12.63
CA LEU A 315 1.78 -3.41 -12.43
C LEU A 315 1.66 -1.89 -12.31
N LEU A 316 2.46 -1.27 -11.45
CA LEU A 316 2.45 0.18 -11.26
C LEU A 316 2.91 0.94 -12.49
N THR A 317 3.96 0.49 -13.15
CA THR A 317 4.43 1.10 -14.40
C THR A 317 3.33 1.13 -15.45
N GLY A 318 2.63 0.00 -15.64
CA GLY A 318 1.49 -0.07 -16.55
C GLY A 318 0.33 0.82 -16.11
N LEU A 319 0.01 0.84 -14.80
CA LEU A 319 -1.08 1.65 -14.26
C LEU A 319 -0.82 3.15 -14.37
N PHE A 320 0.38 3.64 -14.10
CA PHE A 320 0.72 5.06 -14.30
C PHE A 320 0.45 5.51 -15.72
N VAL A 321 0.83 4.69 -16.70
CA VAL A 321 0.56 4.98 -18.11
C VAL A 321 -0.94 4.93 -18.42
N VAL A 322 -1.68 3.94 -17.93
CA VAL A 322 -3.14 3.85 -18.11
C VAL A 322 -3.84 5.05 -17.48
N ILE A 323 -3.46 5.42 -16.26
CA ILE A 323 -4.04 6.58 -15.52
C ILE A 323 -3.76 7.87 -16.27
N GLY A 324 -2.53 8.08 -16.78
CA GLY A 324 -2.20 9.22 -17.64
C GLY A 324 -3.07 9.25 -18.90
N GLY A 325 -3.31 8.10 -19.53
CA GLY A 325 -4.18 7.96 -20.69
C GLY A 325 -5.63 8.35 -20.43
N ILE A 326 -6.23 7.84 -19.34
CA ILE A 326 -7.63 8.17 -18.97
C ILE A 326 -7.78 9.63 -18.50
N LYS A 327 -6.74 10.18 -17.84
CA LYS A 327 -6.68 11.59 -17.46
C LYS A 327 -6.69 12.48 -18.72
N ASN A 328 -5.84 12.18 -19.69
CA ASN A 328 -5.77 12.90 -20.95
C ASN A 328 -7.08 12.78 -21.77
N ALA A 329 -7.79 11.65 -21.65
CA ALA A 329 -9.09 11.43 -22.29
C ALA A 329 -10.28 12.06 -21.54
N GLY A 330 -10.08 12.76 -20.41
CA GLY A 330 -11.12 13.39 -19.61
C GLY A 330 -12.01 12.44 -18.80
N VAL A 331 -11.61 11.18 -18.63
CA VAL A 331 -12.37 10.18 -17.86
C VAL A 331 -12.32 10.49 -16.37
N ILE A 332 -11.18 10.97 -15.87
CA ILE A 332 -11.00 11.32 -14.44
C ILE A 332 -12.01 12.38 -14.02
N ASP A 333 -12.23 13.42 -14.86
CA ASP A 333 -13.18 14.48 -14.58
C ASP A 333 -14.62 13.96 -14.50
N ILE A 334 -14.98 12.99 -15.34
CA ILE A 334 -16.31 12.37 -15.32
C ILE A 334 -16.53 11.62 -14.00
N ILE A 335 -15.55 10.80 -13.58
CA ILE A 335 -15.63 10.04 -12.34
C ILE A 335 -15.69 11.01 -11.14
N GLY A 336 -14.80 12.00 -11.09
CA GLY A 336 -14.75 12.99 -10.02
C GLY A 336 -16.05 13.79 -9.89
N ASN A 337 -16.58 14.26 -11.02
CA ASN A 337 -17.86 14.97 -11.07
C ASN A 337 -19.05 14.09 -10.63
N ALA A 338 -19.04 12.80 -11.00
CA ALA A 338 -20.09 11.86 -10.58
C ALA A 338 -20.07 11.65 -9.07
N ILE A 339 -18.87 11.44 -8.48
CA ILE A 339 -18.72 11.26 -7.02
C ILE A 339 -19.08 12.55 -6.27
N SER A 340 -18.63 13.72 -6.74
CA SER A 340 -18.95 14.99 -6.10
C SER A 340 -20.46 15.27 -6.01
N LYS A 341 -21.22 14.86 -7.02
CA LYS A 341 -22.69 15.02 -7.04
C LYS A 341 -23.42 14.21 -5.96
N VAL A 342 -22.80 13.15 -5.42
CA VAL A 342 -23.38 12.35 -4.32
C VAL A 342 -23.55 13.19 -3.05
N GLY A 343 -22.74 14.25 -2.88
CA GLY A 343 -22.91 15.23 -1.79
C GLY A 343 -24.21 16.03 -1.83
N GLY A 344 -25.03 15.87 -2.87
CA GLY A 344 -26.28 16.58 -3.07
C GLY A 344 -26.09 18.04 -3.49
N SER A 345 -27.20 18.80 -3.59
CA SER A 345 -27.19 20.20 -3.99
C SER A 345 -26.44 21.12 -3.00
N SER A 346 -26.26 20.70 -1.76
CA SER A 346 -25.49 21.42 -0.73
C SER A 346 -24.00 21.10 -0.72
N GLY A 347 -23.52 20.16 -1.56
CA GLY A 347 -22.12 19.76 -1.62
C GLY A 347 -21.58 19.22 -0.28
N SER A 348 -22.34 18.36 0.42
CA SER A 348 -21.95 17.86 1.74
C SER A 348 -20.62 17.08 1.70
N VAL A 349 -19.56 17.67 2.22
CA VAL A 349 -18.23 17.08 2.34
C VAL A 349 -18.29 15.77 3.14
N PHE A 350 -19.09 15.72 4.21
CA PHE A 350 -19.24 14.52 5.04
C PHE A 350 -19.80 13.33 4.26
N ILE A 351 -20.80 13.56 3.40
CA ILE A 351 -21.40 12.49 2.60
C ILE A 351 -20.38 11.96 1.61
N VAL A 352 -19.69 12.85 0.88
CA VAL A 352 -18.66 12.43 -0.11
C VAL A 352 -17.50 11.72 0.57
N TYR A 353 -17.03 12.23 1.70
CA TYR A 353 -16.01 11.56 2.52
C TYR A 353 -16.45 10.16 2.95
N THR A 354 -17.68 10.04 3.48
CA THR A 354 -18.26 8.75 3.89
C THR A 354 -18.32 7.76 2.73
N VAL A 355 -18.77 8.22 1.56
CA VAL A 355 -18.82 7.39 0.34
C VAL A 355 -17.42 6.96 -0.07
N ILE A 356 -16.43 7.87 -0.09
CA ILE A 356 -15.05 7.52 -0.45
C ILE A 356 -14.51 6.44 0.49
N VAL A 357 -14.62 6.62 1.81
CA VAL A 357 -14.09 5.65 2.78
C VAL A 357 -14.77 4.29 2.62
N TRP A 358 -16.11 4.24 2.68
CA TRP A 358 -16.82 2.97 2.72
C TRP A 358 -16.85 2.25 1.36
N MET A 359 -16.93 2.98 0.25
CA MET A 359 -16.72 2.36 -1.07
C MET A 359 -15.31 1.80 -1.21
N SER A 360 -14.29 2.52 -0.69
CA SER A 360 -12.92 2.01 -0.70
C SER A 360 -12.80 0.71 0.10
N VAL A 361 -13.42 0.63 1.27
CA VAL A 361 -13.48 -0.59 2.09
C VAL A 361 -14.10 -1.77 1.31
N ILE A 362 -15.26 -1.54 0.69
CA ILE A 362 -15.99 -2.58 -0.04
C ILE A 362 -15.21 -3.02 -1.28
N LEU A 363 -14.73 -2.09 -2.08
CA LEU A 363 -14.02 -2.40 -3.31
C LEU A 363 -12.68 -3.08 -3.02
N SER A 364 -11.91 -2.60 -2.06
CA SER A 364 -10.64 -3.20 -1.69
C SER A 364 -10.78 -4.61 -1.07
N ALA A 365 -11.95 -4.98 -0.58
CA ALA A 365 -12.20 -6.35 -0.14
C ALA A 365 -12.08 -7.39 -1.29
N PHE A 366 -12.26 -6.96 -2.53
CA PHE A 366 -12.29 -7.82 -3.72
C PHE A 366 -11.27 -7.43 -4.79
N ILE A 367 -10.90 -6.13 -4.83
CA ILE A 367 -9.91 -5.56 -5.75
C ILE A 367 -8.64 -5.30 -4.94
N ASP A 368 -7.49 -5.57 -5.53
CA ASP A 368 -6.20 -5.20 -4.93
C ASP A 368 -6.16 -3.70 -4.59
N ASN A 369 -5.67 -3.37 -3.41
CA ASN A 369 -5.60 -1.99 -2.90
C ASN A 369 -4.75 -1.07 -3.79
N ILE A 370 -3.69 -1.58 -4.43
CA ILE A 370 -2.74 -0.78 -5.23
C ILE A 370 -3.41 -0.14 -6.45
N PRO A 371 -4.02 -0.90 -7.41
CA PRO A 371 -4.68 -0.31 -8.58
C PRO A 371 -5.81 0.65 -8.19
N TYR A 372 -6.61 0.27 -7.22
CA TYR A 372 -7.72 1.09 -6.75
C TYR A 372 -7.24 2.43 -6.20
N THR A 373 -6.27 2.40 -5.29
CA THR A 373 -5.70 3.60 -4.68
C THR A 373 -5.05 4.50 -5.72
N ALA A 374 -4.22 3.94 -6.62
CA ALA A 374 -3.55 4.70 -7.67
C ALA A 374 -4.54 5.51 -8.54
N THR A 375 -5.68 4.91 -8.89
CA THR A 375 -6.71 5.60 -9.66
C THR A 375 -7.44 6.66 -8.83
N MET A 376 -7.89 6.31 -7.62
CA MET A 376 -8.65 7.23 -6.80
C MET A 376 -7.85 8.46 -6.36
N LEU A 377 -6.53 8.32 -6.17
CA LEU A 377 -5.64 9.45 -5.87
C LEU A 377 -5.64 10.51 -6.99
N THR A 378 -5.89 10.14 -8.23
CA THR A 378 -6.02 11.10 -9.33
C THR A 378 -7.43 11.69 -9.47
N VAL A 379 -8.45 11.02 -8.95
CA VAL A 379 -9.85 11.47 -8.95
C VAL A 379 -10.11 12.48 -7.82
N ILE A 380 -9.49 12.28 -6.65
CA ILE A 380 -9.69 13.13 -5.45
C ILE A 380 -9.47 14.63 -5.71
N PRO A 381 -8.44 15.08 -6.44
CA PRO A 381 -8.26 16.50 -6.74
C PRO A 381 -9.47 17.13 -7.45
N VAL A 382 -10.09 16.39 -8.39
CA VAL A 382 -11.30 16.87 -9.08
C VAL A 382 -12.46 17.00 -8.10
N ILE A 383 -12.62 16.02 -7.21
CA ILE A 383 -13.66 16.07 -6.15
C ILE A 383 -13.43 17.25 -5.23
N ALA A 384 -12.19 17.48 -4.80
CA ALA A 384 -11.82 18.55 -3.88
C ALA A 384 -12.09 19.93 -4.50
N VAL A 385 -11.72 20.13 -5.77
CA VAL A 385 -12.02 21.36 -6.52
C VAL A 385 -13.53 21.59 -6.60
N ASN A 386 -14.32 20.55 -6.91
CA ASN A 386 -15.78 20.67 -7.02
C ASN A 386 -16.45 21.00 -5.68
N LEU A 387 -15.86 20.55 -4.56
CA LEU A 387 -16.37 20.82 -3.21
C LEU A 387 -15.76 22.09 -2.58
N GLY A 388 -14.74 22.69 -3.21
CA GLY A 388 -14.03 23.88 -2.68
C GLY A 388 -13.26 23.61 -1.40
N ILE A 389 -12.68 22.41 -1.24
CA ILE A 389 -11.96 21.98 -0.03
C ILE A 389 -10.55 21.51 -0.31
N ASP A 390 -9.74 21.43 0.75
CA ASP A 390 -8.45 20.74 0.69
C ASP A 390 -8.66 19.21 0.47
N PRO A 391 -7.93 18.56 -0.44
CA PRO A 391 -8.07 17.14 -0.73
C PRO A 391 -7.61 16.20 0.41
N LYS A 392 -6.87 16.68 1.40
CA LYS A 392 -6.23 15.83 2.43
C LYS A 392 -7.19 14.91 3.16
N ILE A 393 -8.37 15.41 3.57
CA ILE A 393 -9.36 14.58 4.24
C ILE A 393 -9.80 13.39 3.37
N MET A 394 -9.95 13.61 2.06
CA MET A 394 -10.33 12.56 1.11
C MET A 394 -9.17 11.60 0.85
N TYR A 395 -7.94 12.10 0.78
CA TYR A 395 -6.73 11.29 0.65
C TYR A 395 -6.54 10.35 1.83
N TYR A 396 -6.64 10.85 3.06
CA TYR A 396 -6.52 10.03 4.26
C TYR A 396 -7.69 9.05 4.41
N GLY A 397 -8.90 9.49 4.07
CA GLY A 397 -10.07 8.62 4.01
C GLY A 397 -9.91 7.48 3.00
N LEU A 398 -9.39 7.78 1.80
CA LEU A 398 -9.08 6.78 0.79
C LEU A 398 -8.05 5.77 1.29
N LEU A 399 -6.93 6.21 1.86
CA LEU A 399 -5.89 5.31 2.38
C LEU A 399 -6.46 4.39 3.45
N CYS A 400 -7.20 4.98 4.42
CA CYS A 400 -7.87 4.21 5.47
C CYS A 400 -8.81 3.15 4.88
N GLY A 401 -9.69 3.53 3.95
CA GLY A 401 -10.64 2.60 3.35
C GLY A 401 -9.98 1.54 2.47
N ALA A 402 -9.06 1.95 1.60
CA ALA A 402 -8.45 1.06 0.62
C ALA A 402 -7.47 0.06 1.25
N THR A 403 -6.59 0.49 2.16
CA THR A 403 -5.62 -0.42 2.76
C THR A 403 -6.30 -1.36 3.76
N LEU A 404 -7.17 -0.85 4.63
CA LEU A 404 -7.81 -1.67 5.65
C LEU A 404 -8.89 -2.58 5.07
N GLY A 405 -9.62 -2.12 4.05
CA GLY A 405 -10.71 -2.88 3.41
C GLY A 405 -10.27 -4.23 2.87
N GLY A 406 -9.04 -4.35 2.39
CA GLY A 406 -8.45 -5.60 1.96
C GLY A 406 -8.47 -6.72 3.02
N ASN A 407 -8.54 -6.36 4.29
CA ASN A 407 -8.60 -7.33 5.40
C ASN A 407 -9.98 -7.99 5.60
N LEU A 408 -11.03 -7.54 4.91
CA LEU A 408 -12.36 -8.16 5.01
C LEU A 408 -12.39 -9.56 4.42
N THR A 409 -11.60 -9.84 3.39
CA THR A 409 -11.61 -11.12 2.68
C THR A 409 -10.21 -11.74 2.60
N PRO A 410 -10.11 -13.06 2.39
CA PRO A 410 -8.83 -13.75 2.25
C PRO A 410 -8.03 -13.34 1.01
N ILE A 411 -8.64 -12.69 0.04
CA ILE A 411 -8.04 -12.32 -1.27
C ILE A 411 -7.86 -10.81 -1.46
N GLY A 412 -8.38 -9.98 -0.54
CA GLY A 412 -8.37 -8.52 -0.68
C GLY A 412 -7.00 -7.88 -0.45
N ALA A 413 -6.06 -8.59 0.21
CA ALA A 413 -4.70 -8.10 0.41
C ALA A 413 -3.67 -9.21 0.21
N SER A 414 -2.52 -8.86 -0.35
CA SER A 414 -1.43 -9.81 -0.61
C SER A 414 -0.88 -10.46 0.67
N ALA A 415 -0.85 -9.74 1.78
CA ALA A 415 -0.50 -10.26 3.11
C ALA A 415 -1.41 -11.42 3.56
N ASN A 416 -2.71 -11.31 3.30
CA ASN A 416 -3.68 -12.37 3.63
C ASN A 416 -3.42 -13.63 2.80
N ILE A 417 -3.16 -13.44 1.49
CA ILE A 417 -2.84 -14.55 0.57
C ILE A 417 -1.56 -15.26 1.03
N ALA A 418 -0.53 -14.50 1.43
CA ALA A 418 0.72 -15.04 1.94
C ALA A 418 0.51 -15.87 3.23
N GLY A 419 -0.22 -15.33 4.20
CA GLY A 419 -0.55 -16.03 5.44
C GLY A 419 -1.33 -17.33 5.21
N ILE A 420 -2.35 -17.29 4.34
CA ILE A 420 -3.12 -18.48 3.96
C ILE A 420 -2.23 -19.47 3.19
N GLY A 421 -1.30 -18.98 2.36
CA GLY A 421 -0.33 -19.81 1.65
C GLY A 421 0.56 -20.62 2.59
N ILE A 422 1.03 -20.01 3.70
CA ILE A 422 1.79 -20.69 4.73
C ILE A 422 0.93 -21.78 5.42
N LEU A 423 -0.31 -21.42 5.81
CA LEU A 423 -1.22 -22.37 6.43
C LEU A 423 -1.51 -23.57 5.54
N ARG A 424 -1.72 -23.34 4.25
CA ARG A 424 -1.97 -24.42 3.27
C ARG A 424 -0.76 -25.37 3.11
N LYS A 425 0.45 -24.82 3.07
CA LYS A 425 1.69 -25.64 3.02
C LYS A 425 1.83 -26.55 4.24
N GLU A 426 1.29 -26.16 5.38
CA GLU A 426 1.27 -26.93 6.63
C GLU A 426 0.02 -27.82 6.79
N GLY A 427 -0.77 -27.97 5.74
CA GLY A 427 -1.95 -28.84 5.72
C GLY A 427 -3.23 -28.22 6.30
N HIS A 428 -3.23 -26.91 6.58
CA HIS A 428 -4.41 -26.21 7.08
C HIS A 428 -5.15 -25.49 5.95
N GLU A 429 -6.31 -26.02 5.55
CA GLU A 429 -7.19 -25.31 4.61
C GLU A 429 -8.04 -24.26 5.35
N VAL A 430 -7.96 -23.01 4.89
CA VAL A 430 -8.69 -21.88 5.44
C VAL A 430 -9.87 -21.52 4.55
N LYS A 431 -11.09 -21.77 5.02
CA LYS A 431 -12.32 -21.32 4.33
C LYS A 431 -12.46 -19.80 4.44
N ALA A 432 -13.06 -19.18 3.44
CA ALA A 432 -13.31 -17.73 3.47
C ALA A 432 -14.08 -17.30 4.74
N THR A 433 -15.09 -18.07 5.14
CA THR A 433 -15.86 -17.80 6.38
C THR A 433 -15.00 -17.85 7.64
N THR A 434 -14.01 -18.75 7.71
CA THR A 434 -13.06 -18.83 8.83
C THR A 434 -12.17 -17.59 8.87
N PHE A 435 -11.65 -17.15 7.72
CA PHE A 435 -10.87 -15.91 7.63
C PHE A 435 -11.72 -14.70 8.07
N MET A 436 -12.90 -14.55 7.50
CA MET A 436 -13.81 -13.42 7.76
C MET A 436 -14.24 -13.35 9.23
N LYS A 437 -14.32 -14.47 9.93
CA LYS A 437 -14.62 -14.51 11.38
C LYS A 437 -13.64 -13.66 12.20
N TYR A 438 -12.36 -13.62 11.80
CA TYR A 438 -11.31 -12.82 12.46
C TYR A 438 -11.10 -11.49 11.74
N GLY A 439 -11.04 -11.50 10.42
CA GLY A 439 -10.76 -10.33 9.58
C GLY A 439 -11.83 -9.25 9.67
N VAL A 440 -13.12 -9.61 9.62
CA VAL A 440 -14.22 -8.62 9.59
C VAL A 440 -14.30 -7.82 10.88
N PRO A 441 -14.37 -8.40 12.10
CA PRO A 441 -14.42 -7.62 13.33
C PRO A 441 -13.18 -6.75 13.52
N PHE A 442 -12.00 -7.28 13.21
CA PHE A 442 -10.74 -6.55 13.24
C PHE A 442 -10.78 -5.33 12.32
N THR A 443 -11.13 -5.53 11.06
CA THR A 443 -11.17 -4.49 10.03
C THR A 443 -12.19 -3.41 10.36
N LEU A 444 -13.41 -3.79 10.74
CA LEU A 444 -14.45 -2.81 11.09
C LEU A 444 -14.04 -1.97 12.28
N ALA A 445 -13.40 -2.55 13.31
CA ALA A 445 -12.89 -1.80 14.45
C ALA A 445 -11.84 -0.76 14.01
N ALA A 446 -10.88 -1.16 13.17
CA ALA A 446 -9.86 -0.25 12.65
C ALA A 446 -10.44 0.84 11.75
N VAL A 447 -11.29 0.46 10.79
CA VAL A 447 -11.91 1.39 9.82
C VAL A 447 -12.79 2.42 10.52
N ILE A 448 -13.66 2.00 11.44
CA ILE A 448 -14.54 2.93 12.18
C ILE A 448 -13.69 3.90 12.99
N THR A 449 -12.65 3.41 13.67
CA THR A 449 -11.73 4.28 14.42
C THR A 449 -11.05 5.28 13.48
N GLY A 450 -10.47 4.83 12.37
CA GLY A 450 -9.81 5.69 11.40
C GLY A 450 -10.78 6.68 10.75
N TYR A 451 -11.96 6.23 10.32
CA TYR A 451 -13.02 7.06 9.75
C TYR A 451 -13.40 8.22 10.66
N LEU A 452 -13.64 7.93 11.96
CA LEU A 452 -14.01 8.97 12.93
C LEU A 452 -12.84 9.91 13.20
N LEU A 453 -11.63 9.39 13.46
CA LEU A 453 -10.47 10.22 13.76
C LEU A 453 -10.10 11.14 12.59
N ILE A 454 -10.06 10.62 11.36
CA ILE A 454 -9.76 11.44 10.17
C ILE A 454 -10.80 12.55 10.04
N TRP A 455 -12.10 12.26 10.20
CA TRP A 455 -13.13 13.28 10.13
C TRP A 455 -12.92 14.36 11.19
N PHE A 456 -12.72 13.99 12.46
CA PHE A 456 -12.59 14.98 13.54
C PHE A 456 -11.30 15.81 13.45
N ILE A 457 -10.20 15.24 12.93
CA ILE A 457 -8.91 15.93 12.81
C ILE A 457 -8.88 16.82 11.55
N TRP A 458 -9.41 16.32 10.43
CA TRP A 458 -9.18 16.89 9.09
C TRP A 458 -10.44 17.50 8.44
N LYS A 459 -11.59 17.50 9.11
CA LYS A 459 -12.78 18.18 8.56
C LYS A 459 -12.48 19.65 8.27
N PRO A 460 -13.02 20.19 7.15
CA PRO A 460 -12.86 21.60 6.78
C PRO A 460 -13.43 22.55 7.83
#